data_2ea981bca820707359483ccfa4e432f3
#
_entry.id   2ea981bca820707359483ccfa4e432f3
#
_cell.length_a   1.000
_cell.length_b   1.000
_cell.length_c   1.000
_cell.angle_alpha   90.00
_cell.angle_beta   90.00
_cell.angle_gamma   90.00
#
_symmetry.space_group_name_H-M   'P 1'
#
loop_
_entity.id
_entity.type
_entity.pdbx_description
1 polymer ?
#
loop_
_entity_poly.entity_id
_entity_poly.type
_entity_poly.pdbx_seq_one_letter_code
_entity_poly.pdbx_strand_id
1 'polypeptide(L)'
;MQQELTITQLVQSLRSDDANTRTYAWLRAGEVGAPAIAPLASLMAQGELETSRAAKRGLWKITRTIGAPGISEQEKKAVVAAMVALLADKQEAAVRREVLWILSVIADGKVCERIGLLLTESKLREDARCALERIPGPESLAILKGALAKAPEDFKMNIVQSLRARGVEVPGYPCQKLVPKSG
;
A
#
# COMPACT_ATOMS: atom_id res chain seq x y z
N MET A 1 10.68 30.60 13.73
CA MET A 1 9.44 29.86 13.35
C MET A 1 9.68 29.23 12.00
N GLN A 2 9.66 27.89 11.90
CA GLN A 2 9.69 27.25 10.59
C GLN A 2 8.34 27.50 9.92
N GLN A 3 8.37 27.99 8.68
CA GLN A 3 7.17 28.23 7.90
C GLN A 3 6.47 26.90 7.60
N GLU A 4 5.17 26.83 7.85
CA GLU A 4 4.35 25.67 7.59
C GLU A 4 4.38 25.33 6.08
N LEU A 5 4.65 24.06 5.76
CA LEU A 5 4.79 23.62 4.37
C LEU A 5 3.41 23.43 3.74
N THR A 6 3.08 24.24 2.74
CA THR A 6 1.84 24.08 1.98
C THR A 6 1.93 22.96 0.93
N ILE A 7 0.77 22.41 0.51
CA ILE A 7 0.69 21.42 -0.56
C ILE A 7 1.34 21.94 -1.86
N THR A 8 1.07 23.20 -2.21
CA THR A 8 1.62 23.83 -3.42
C THR A 8 3.14 23.89 -3.38
N GLN A 9 3.72 24.32 -2.26
CA GLN A 9 5.17 24.36 -2.07
C GLN A 9 5.78 22.96 -2.11
N LEU A 10 5.14 21.96 -1.47
CA LEU A 10 5.58 20.58 -1.51
C LEU A 10 5.65 20.05 -2.95
N VAL A 11 4.54 20.19 -3.70
CA VAL A 11 4.45 19.73 -5.10
C VAL A 11 5.47 20.43 -5.99
N GLN A 12 5.64 21.75 -5.86
CA GLN A 12 6.59 22.53 -6.63
C GLN A 12 8.05 22.08 -6.33
N SER A 13 8.40 21.92 -5.06
CA SER A 13 9.73 21.47 -4.66
C SER A 13 10.05 20.04 -5.12
N LEU A 14 9.05 19.16 -5.18
CA LEU A 14 9.24 17.80 -5.70
C LEU A 14 9.47 17.75 -7.22
N ARG A 15 9.09 18.81 -7.95
CA ARG A 15 9.35 18.96 -9.39
C ARG A 15 10.67 19.65 -9.70
N SER A 16 11.41 20.11 -8.70
CA SER A 16 12.69 20.79 -8.89
C SER A 16 13.72 19.87 -9.55
N ASP A 17 14.57 20.40 -10.40
CA ASP A 17 15.72 19.69 -10.98
C ASP A 17 16.80 19.43 -9.93
N ASP A 18 16.85 20.24 -8.86
CA ASP A 18 17.79 20.04 -7.77
C ASP A 18 17.39 18.88 -6.84
N ALA A 19 18.30 17.90 -6.72
CA ALA A 19 18.08 16.71 -5.91
C ALA A 19 17.93 17.01 -4.40
N ASN A 20 18.62 18.04 -3.90
CA ASN A 20 18.55 18.44 -2.49
C ASN A 20 17.18 19.05 -2.17
N THR A 21 16.67 19.89 -3.06
CA THR A 21 15.33 20.49 -2.96
C THR A 21 14.27 19.40 -2.95
N ARG A 22 14.32 18.41 -3.87
CA ARG A 22 13.41 17.26 -3.86
C ARG A 22 13.50 16.46 -2.57
N THR A 23 14.72 16.23 -2.09
CA THR A 23 14.95 15.47 -0.86
C THR A 23 14.38 16.18 0.35
N TYR A 24 14.65 17.46 0.50
CA TYR A 24 14.07 18.27 1.58
C TYR A 24 12.54 18.25 1.54
N ALA A 25 11.95 18.35 0.35
CA ALA A 25 10.50 18.33 0.18
C ALA A 25 9.86 16.99 0.64
N TRP A 26 10.33 15.83 0.13
CA TRP A 26 9.72 14.56 0.51
C TRP A 26 9.96 14.21 1.99
N LEU A 27 11.05 14.63 2.61
CA LEU A 27 11.29 14.44 4.05
C LEU A 27 10.27 15.18 4.91
N ARG A 28 9.70 16.27 4.43
CA ARG A 28 8.70 17.09 5.12
C ARG A 28 7.25 16.75 4.72
N ALA A 29 7.03 15.82 3.80
CA ALA A 29 5.67 15.47 3.34
C ALA A 29 4.74 15.04 4.50
N GLY A 30 5.30 14.46 5.57
CA GLY A 30 4.54 14.09 6.78
C GLY A 30 3.92 15.28 7.52
N GLU A 31 4.47 16.49 7.38
CA GLU A 31 3.92 17.71 8.00
C GLU A 31 2.59 18.12 7.34
N VAL A 32 2.44 17.83 6.04
CA VAL A 32 1.21 18.11 5.29
C VAL A 32 0.16 17.00 5.50
N GLY A 33 0.61 15.75 5.65
CA GLY A 33 -0.26 14.63 5.96
C GLY A 33 -1.24 14.24 4.84
N ALA A 34 -2.47 13.87 5.21
CA ALA A 34 -3.49 13.35 4.30
C ALA A 34 -3.78 14.23 3.07
N PRO A 35 -3.82 15.57 3.16
CA PRO A 35 -4.07 16.42 1.99
C PRO A 35 -3.03 16.30 0.88
N ALA A 36 -1.79 15.86 1.18
CA ALA A 36 -0.75 15.68 0.18
C ALA A 36 -0.88 14.37 -0.63
N ILE A 37 -1.66 13.40 -0.18
CA ILE A 37 -1.68 12.04 -0.74
C ILE A 37 -2.11 12.04 -2.21
N ALA A 38 -3.22 12.65 -2.56
CA ALA A 38 -3.70 12.68 -3.94
C ALA A 38 -2.76 13.46 -4.89
N PRO A 39 -2.25 14.66 -4.53
CA PRO A 39 -1.21 15.32 -5.31
C PRO A 39 0.07 14.50 -5.51
N LEU A 40 0.56 13.82 -4.47
CA LEU A 40 1.73 12.96 -4.57
C LEU A 40 1.49 11.74 -5.44
N ALA A 41 0.32 11.11 -5.36
CA ALA A 41 -0.07 10.01 -6.23
C ALA A 41 -0.11 10.43 -7.71
N SER A 42 -0.63 11.62 -8.00
CA SER A 42 -0.61 12.20 -9.35
C SER A 42 0.83 12.44 -9.85
N LEU A 43 1.71 13.00 -9.01
CA LEU A 43 3.12 13.16 -9.36
C LEU A 43 3.83 11.82 -9.59
N MET A 44 3.49 10.80 -8.80
CA MET A 44 4.05 9.47 -8.97
C MET A 44 3.64 8.84 -10.30
N ALA A 45 2.40 9.07 -10.75
CA ALA A 45 1.88 8.54 -12.01
C ALA A 45 2.40 9.25 -13.26
N GLN A 46 2.52 10.57 -13.21
CA GLN A 46 2.68 11.43 -14.38
C GLN A 46 4.01 12.19 -14.40
N GLY A 47 4.76 12.17 -13.30
CA GLY A 47 6.03 12.86 -13.18
C GLY A 47 7.16 12.16 -13.92
N GLU A 48 8.20 12.92 -14.25
CA GLU A 48 9.49 12.35 -14.65
C GLU A 48 10.04 11.43 -13.56
N LEU A 49 11.00 10.58 -13.90
CA LEU A 49 11.50 9.51 -13.04
C LEU A 49 11.88 9.98 -11.63
N GLU A 50 12.63 11.06 -11.51
CA GLU A 50 13.10 11.55 -10.21
C GLU A 50 11.97 12.22 -9.41
N THR A 51 11.05 12.92 -10.08
CA THR A 51 9.84 13.47 -9.46
C THR A 51 8.92 12.34 -8.97
N SER A 52 8.71 11.31 -9.80
CA SER A 52 7.92 10.13 -9.44
C SER A 52 8.49 9.41 -8.21
N ARG A 53 9.81 9.19 -8.19
CA ARG A 53 10.52 8.60 -7.05
C ARG A 53 10.42 9.43 -5.78
N ALA A 54 10.57 10.75 -5.89
CA ALA A 54 10.44 11.67 -4.76
C ALA A 54 9.01 11.69 -4.22
N ALA A 55 8.00 11.71 -5.10
CA ALA A 55 6.59 11.63 -4.71
C ALA A 55 6.27 10.32 -3.97
N LYS A 56 6.75 9.17 -4.48
CA LYS A 56 6.66 7.87 -3.80
C LYS A 56 7.28 7.92 -2.40
N ARG A 57 8.48 8.49 -2.25
CA ARG A 57 9.13 8.66 -0.93
C ARG A 57 8.29 9.54 -0.01
N GLY A 58 7.65 10.59 -0.55
CA GLY A 58 6.72 11.45 0.19
C GLY A 58 5.52 10.68 0.74
N LEU A 59 4.87 9.82 -0.06
CA LEU A 59 3.78 8.95 0.40
C LEU A 59 4.23 8.04 1.55
N TRP A 60 5.40 7.42 1.42
CA TRP A 60 5.97 6.60 2.50
C TRP A 60 6.38 7.42 3.73
N LYS A 61 6.80 8.68 3.55
CA LYS A 61 7.08 9.56 4.68
C LYS A 61 5.82 9.89 5.47
N ILE A 62 4.71 10.22 4.80
CA ILE A 62 3.40 10.41 5.44
C ILE A 62 3.02 9.15 6.23
N THR A 63 3.14 7.97 5.61
CA THR A 63 2.85 6.68 6.23
C THR A 63 3.64 6.45 7.52
N ARG A 64 4.94 6.72 7.49
CA ARG A 64 5.79 6.57 8.69
C ARG A 64 5.46 7.60 9.76
N THR A 65 5.10 8.82 9.35
CA THR A 65 4.75 9.89 10.29
C THR A 65 3.51 9.52 11.11
N ILE A 66 2.48 8.96 10.50
CA ILE A 66 1.27 8.54 11.23
C ILE A 66 1.47 7.32 12.13
N GLY A 67 2.55 6.55 11.93
CA GLY A 67 2.95 5.48 12.82
C GLY A 67 3.71 5.93 14.07
N ALA A 68 4.07 7.22 14.16
CA ALA A 68 4.82 7.75 15.28
C ALA A 68 3.94 7.88 16.55
N PRO A 69 4.55 7.78 17.75
CA PRO A 69 3.85 8.08 19.00
C PRO A 69 3.27 9.49 19.01
N GLY A 70 2.08 9.66 19.60
CA GLY A 70 1.44 10.96 19.76
C GLY A 70 0.58 11.44 18.58
N ILE A 71 0.59 10.71 17.45
CA ILE A 71 -0.32 11.01 16.32
C ILE A 71 -1.75 10.58 16.68
N SER A 72 -2.70 11.48 16.42
CA SER A 72 -4.10 11.23 16.71
C SER A 72 -4.72 10.14 15.83
N GLU A 73 -5.70 9.42 16.36
CA GLU A 73 -6.46 8.44 15.57
C GLU A 73 -7.23 9.09 14.40
N GLN A 74 -7.57 10.37 14.51
CA GLN A 74 -8.21 11.11 13.44
C GLN A 74 -7.26 11.31 12.25
N GLU A 75 -6.00 11.68 12.49
CA GLU A 75 -4.98 11.83 11.46
C GLU A 75 -4.69 10.49 10.78
N LYS A 76 -4.54 9.41 11.56
CA LYS A 76 -4.37 8.05 11.00
C LYS A 76 -5.53 7.67 10.08
N LYS A 77 -6.77 7.85 10.54
CA LYS A 77 -7.97 7.57 9.73
C LYS A 77 -8.03 8.42 8.48
N ALA A 78 -7.66 9.70 8.53
CA ALA A 78 -7.65 10.57 7.36
C ALA A 78 -6.64 10.09 6.31
N VAL A 79 -5.44 9.69 6.72
CA VAL A 79 -4.41 9.14 5.81
C VAL A 79 -4.87 7.82 5.21
N VAL A 80 -5.40 6.89 6.01
CA VAL A 80 -5.91 5.61 5.51
C VAL A 80 -7.05 5.84 4.51
N ALA A 81 -8.00 6.72 4.81
CA ALA A 81 -9.11 7.03 3.92
C ALA A 81 -8.63 7.63 2.58
N ALA A 82 -7.65 8.55 2.62
CA ALA A 82 -7.06 9.13 1.42
C ALA A 82 -6.32 8.08 0.58
N MET A 83 -5.61 7.12 1.20
CA MET A 83 -4.98 6.00 0.49
C MET A 83 -6.02 5.07 -0.13
N VAL A 84 -7.08 4.72 0.60
CA VAL A 84 -8.17 3.86 0.08
C VAL A 84 -8.86 4.49 -1.13
N ALA A 85 -9.03 5.81 -1.15
CA ALA A 85 -9.61 6.52 -2.30
C ALA A 85 -8.78 6.36 -3.58
N LEU A 86 -7.46 6.14 -3.46
CA LEU A 86 -6.57 5.89 -4.59
C LEU A 86 -6.66 4.45 -5.16
N LEU A 87 -7.39 3.54 -4.52
CA LEU A 87 -7.65 2.20 -5.08
C LEU A 87 -8.74 2.20 -6.16
N ALA A 88 -9.31 3.35 -6.50
CA ALA A 88 -10.33 3.47 -7.54
C ALA A 88 -9.75 3.16 -8.94
N ASP A 89 -10.59 2.61 -9.83
CA ASP A 89 -10.21 2.12 -11.16
C ASP A 89 -9.62 3.19 -12.08
N LYS A 90 -9.95 4.45 -11.83
CA LYS A 90 -9.40 5.60 -12.58
C LYS A 90 -7.92 5.89 -12.31
N GLN A 91 -7.34 5.25 -11.30
CA GLN A 91 -5.92 5.44 -10.97
C GLN A 91 -5.05 4.47 -11.76
N GLU A 92 -3.84 4.91 -12.08
CA GLU A 92 -2.82 4.07 -12.71
C GLU A 92 -2.52 2.82 -11.86
N ALA A 93 -2.36 1.67 -12.50
CA ALA A 93 -2.08 0.42 -11.79
C ALA A 93 -0.80 0.49 -10.93
N ALA A 94 0.21 1.26 -11.35
CA ALA A 94 1.42 1.48 -10.57
C ALA A 94 1.15 2.22 -9.25
N VAL A 95 0.25 3.22 -9.26
CA VAL A 95 -0.18 3.93 -8.05
C VAL A 95 -0.97 3.00 -7.14
N ARG A 96 -1.95 2.28 -7.67
CA ARG A 96 -2.79 1.35 -6.92
C ARG A 96 -1.96 0.25 -6.25
N ARG A 97 -0.94 -0.26 -6.94
CA ARG A 97 0.02 -1.25 -6.43
C ARG A 97 0.81 -0.71 -5.25
N GLU A 98 1.36 0.50 -5.38
CA GLU A 98 2.10 1.14 -4.28
C GLU A 98 1.20 1.42 -3.07
N VAL A 99 -0.03 1.84 -3.30
CA VAL A 99 -1.03 2.07 -2.25
C VAL A 99 -1.38 0.77 -1.52
N LEU A 100 -1.50 -0.36 -2.21
CA LEU A 100 -1.71 -1.66 -1.57
C LEU A 100 -0.56 -2.01 -0.62
N TRP A 101 0.69 -1.76 -1.02
CA TRP A 101 1.85 -1.94 -0.15
C TRP A 101 1.83 -1.03 1.07
N ILE A 102 1.45 0.24 0.90
CA ILE A 102 1.30 1.20 2.01
C ILE A 102 0.19 0.72 2.97
N LEU A 103 -0.98 0.40 2.45
CA LEU A 103 -2.12 -0.07 3.25
C LEU A 103 -1.79 -1.37 4.00
N SER A 104 -0.97 -2.25 3.43
CA SER A 104 -0.53 -3.48 4.13
C SER A 104 0.21 -3.22 5.45
N VAL A 105 0.68 -1.99 5.67
CA VAL A 105 1.45 -1.59 6.87
C VAL A 105 0.60 -0.81 7.88
N ILE A 106 -0.38 -0.03 7.39
CA ILE A 106 -1.12 0.93 8.22
C ILE A 106 -2.62 0.66 8.34
N ALA A 107 -3.17 -0.24 7.51
CA ALA A 107 -4.59 -0.53 7.51
C ALA A 107 -4.98 -1.56 8.59
N ASP A 108 -6.22 -1.46 9.03
CA ASP A 108 -6.91 -2.45 9.86
C ASP A 108 -7.91 -3.27 9.02
N GLY A 109 -8.64 -4.17 9.68
CA GLY A 109 -9.64 -5.04 9.04
C GLY A 109 -10.71 -4.32 8.23
N LYS A 110 -11.03 -3.06 8.54
CA LYS A 110 -12.07 -2.28 7.86
C LYS A 110 -11.78 -2.01 6.39
N VAL A 111 -10.49 -2.02 6.01
CA VAL A 111 -10.04 -1.79 4.63
C VAL A 111 -10.03 -3.08 3.81
N CYS A 112 -10.07 -4.23 4.45
CA CYS A 112 -9.86 -5.53 3.81
C CYS A 112 -10.88 -5.83 2.70
N GLU A 113 -12.16 -5.46 2.87
CA GLU A 113 -13.19 -5.66 1.85
C GLU A 113 -12.83 -4.90 0.55
N ARG A 114 -12.38 -3.64 0.68
CA ARG A 114 -11.99 -2.84 -0.49
C ARG A 114 -10.76 -3.44 -1.20
N ILE A 115 -9.79 -3.93 -0.45
CA ILE A 115 -8.62 -4.63 -1.02
C ILE A 115 -9.06 -5.96 -1.66
N GLY A 116 -10.00 -6.68 -1.04
CA GLY A 116 -10.52 -7.96 -1.53
C GLY A 116 -11.12 -7.89 -2.93
N LEU A 117 -11.76 -6.77 -3.29
CA LEU A 117 -12.29 -6.56 -4.64
C LEU A 117 -11.19 -6.63 -5.72
N LEU A 118 -9.97 -6.25 -5.38
CA LEU A 118 -8.83 -6.22 -6.30
C LEU A 118 -8.22 -7.61 -6.56
N LEU A 119 -8.61 -8.64 -5.81
CA LEU A 119 -8.19 -10.02 -6.05
C LEU A 119 -8.65 -10.58 -7.41
N THR A 120 -9.66 -9.97 -8.02
CA THR A 120 -10.17 -10.34 -9.35
C THR A 120 -9.46 -9.60 -10.49
N GLU A 121 -8.68 -8.55 -10.21
CA GLU A 121 -7.97 -7.77 -11.20
C GLU A 121 -6.58 -8.36 -11.48
N SER A 122 -6.35 -8.91 -12.65
CA SER A 122 -5.10 -9.62 -13.02
C SER A 122 -3.83 -8.80 -12.76
N LYS A 123 -3.90 -7.46 -12.93
CA LYS A 123 -2.76 -6.55 -12.73
C LYS A 123 -2.47 -6.22 -11.26
N LEU A 124 -3.42 -6.50 -10.34
CA LEU A 124 -3.35 -6.09 -8.93
C LEU A 124 -3.56 -7.25 -7.95
N ARG A 125 -4.10 -8.40 -8.43
CA ARG A 125 -4.49 -9.52 -7.58
C ARG A 125 -3.37 -10.00 -6.64
N GLU A 126 -2.13 -9.98 -7.12
CA GLU A 126 -0.99 -10.43 -6.33
C GLU A 126 -0.63 -9.43 -5.22
N ASP A 127 -0.62 -8.13 -5.55
CA ASP A 127 -0.37 -7.08 -4.56
C ASP A 127 -1.51 -7.00 -3.53
N ALA A 128 -2.76 -7.20 -3.96
CA ALA A 128 -3.92 -7.27 -3.07
C ALA A 128 -3.84 -8.49 -2.13
N ARG A 129 -3.45 -9.65 -2.65
CA ARG A 129 -3.21 -10.86 -1.85
C ARG A 129 -2.13 -10.62 -0.80
N CYS A 130 -0.98 -10.06 -1.21
CA CYS A 130 0.12 -9.74 -0.30
C CYS A 130 -0.32 -8.73 0.79
N ALA A 131 -1.12 -7.73 0.42
CA ALA A 131 -1.63 -6.77 1.39
C ALA A 131 -2.54 -7.45 2.42
N LEU A 132 -3.48 -8.30 1.99
CA LEU A 132 -4.38 -9.05 2.88
C LEU A 132 -3.61 -10.05 3.76
N GLU A 133 -2.55 -10.66 3.24
CA GLU A 133 -1.69 -11.55 4.04
C GLU A 133 -1.05 -10.80 5.22
N ARG A 134 -0.64 -9.54 5.03
CA ARG A 134 0.06 -8.72 6.03
C ARG A 134 -0.87 -8.02 7.01
N ILE A 135 -2.08 -7.63 6.58
CA ILE A 135 -3.05 -6.99 7.46
C ILE A 135 -3.53 -8.00 8.51
N PRO A 136 -3.35 -7.74 9.81
CA PRO A 136 -3.77 -8.66 10.86
C PRO A 136 -5.30 -8.69 11.00
N GLY A 137 -5.79 -9.71 11.69
CA GLY A 137 -7.21 -9.82 12.03
C GLY A 137 -7.97 -10.89 11.23
N PRO A 138 -9.20 -11.19 11.65
CA PRO A 138 -10.02 -12.22 11.03
C PRO A 138 -10.61 -11.77 9.67
N GLU A 139 -10.79 -10.47 9.43
CA GLU A 139 -11.42 -9.93 8.21
C GLU A 139 -10.57 -10.27 6.98
N SER A 140 -9.26 -10.02 7.05
CA SER A 140 -8.34 -10.34 5.96
C SER A 140 -8.30 -11.84 5.67
N LEU A 141 -8.32 -12.68 6.71
CA LEU A 141 -8.40 -14.14 6.56
C LEU A 141 -9.72 -14.60 5.94
N ALA A 142 -10.85 -14.01 6.34
CA ALA A 142 -12.15 -14.35 5.76
C ALA A 142 -12.19 -14.06 4.26
N ILE A 143 -11.63 -12.91 3.85
CA ILE A 143 -11.55 -12.53 2.43
C ILE A 143 -10.66 -13.47 1.65
N LEU A 144 -9.47 -13.83 2.16
CA LEU A 144 -8.58 -14.78 1.49
C LEU A 144 -9.22 -16.17 1.36
N LYS A 145 -9.92 -16.67 2.41
CA LYS A 145 -10.65 -17.93 2.35
C LYS A 145 -11.77 -17.89 1.30
N GLY A 146 -12.56 -16.80 1.28
CA GLY A 146 -13.65 -16.64 0.32
C GLY A 146 -13.12 -16.49 -1.13
N ALA A 147 -11.97 -15.88 -1.31
CA ALA A 147 -11.33 -15.72 -2.60
C ALA A 147 -10.80 -17.05 -3.17
N LEU A 148 -10.30 -17.96 -2.32
CA LEU A 148 -9.76 -19.25 -2.77
C LEU A 148 -10.78 -20.07 -3.58
N ALA A 149 -12.05 -20.08 -3.17
CA ALA A 149 -13.10 -20.82 -3.87
C ALA A 149 -13.41 -20.27 -5.26
N LYS A 150 -13.15 -18.98 -5.49
CA LYS A 150 -13.50 -18.25 -6.72
C LYS A 150 -12.30 -17.93 -7.60
N ALA A 151 -11.09 -18.14 -7.09
CA ALA A 151 -9.87 -17.80 -7.80
C ALA A 151 -9.66 -18.67 -9.04
N PRO A 152 -9.11 -18.11 -10.12
CA PRO A 152 -8.65 -18.89 -11.25
C PRO A 152 -7.52 -19.84 -10.83
N GLU A 153 -7.40 -20.96 -11.53
CA GLU A 153 -6.51 -22.07 -11.13
C GLU A 153 -5.05 -21.64 -10.95
N ASP A 154 -4.57 -20.76 -11.84
CA ASP A 154 -3.22 -20.20 -11.80
C ASP A 154 -2.94 -19.30 -10.59
N PHE A 155 -3.98 -18.91 -9.84
CA PHE A 155 -3.85 -18.02 -8.68
C PHE A 155 -4.19 -18.68 -7.34
N LYS A 156 -4.86 -19.84 -7.36
CA LYS A 156 -5.24 -20.56 -6.12
C LYS A 156 -4.06 -20.84 -5.19
N MET A 157 -2.94 -21.32 -5.75
CA MET A 157 -1.77 -21.64 -4.94
C MET A 157 -1.17 -20.42 -4.23
N ASN A 158 -1.25 -19.24 -4.83
CA ASN A 158 -0.80 -18.00 -4.21
C ASN A 158 -1.66 -17.66 -2.98
N ILE A 159 -2.98 -17.81 -3.09
CA ILE A 159 -3.91 -17.60 -1.95
C ILE A 159 -3.69 -18.67 -0.87
N VAL A 160 -3.52 -19.93 -1.25
CA VAL A 160 -3.18 -21.03 -0.31
C VAL A 160 -1.93 -20.71 0.47
N GLN A 161 -0.90 -20.19 -0.18
CA GLN A 161 0.35 -19.80 0.47
C GLN A 161 0.13 -18.67 1.51
N SER A 162 -0.68 -17.67 1.18
CA SER A 162 -1.04 -16.62 2.14
C SER A 162 -1.81 -17.15 3.34
N LEU A 163 -2.74 -18.05 3.13
CA LEU A 163 -3.49 -18.68 4.21
C LEU A 163 -2.56 -19.47 5.14
N ARG A 164 -1.61 -20.23 4.58
CA ARG A 164 -0.60 -20.96 5.35
C ARG A 164 0.36 -20.04 6.10
N ALA A 165 0.82 -18.96 5.48
CA ALA A 165 1.63 -17.93 6.14
C ALA A 165 0.93 -17.35 7.38
N ARG A 166 -0.40 -17.36 7.38
CA ARG A 166 -1.27 -16.94 8.47
C ARG A 166 -1.68 -18.10 9.40
N GLY A 167 -1.03 -19.28 9.30
CA GLY A 167 -1.28 -20.45 10.17
C GLY A 167 -2.57 -21.21 9.87
N VAL A 168 -3.18 -21.03 8.70
CA VAL A 168 -4.40 -21.75 8.29
C VAL A 168 -4.03 -23.01 7.53
N GLU A 169 -4.53 -24.17 7.96
CA GLU A 169 -4.49 -25.40 7.17
C GLU A 169 -5.47 -25.29 5.99
N VAL A 170 -5.03 -25.71 4.80
CA VAL A 170 -5.85 -25.66 3.59
C VAL A 170 -5.96 -27.08 3.02
N PRO A 171 -7.04 -27.83 3.38
CA PRO A 171 -7.26 -29.18 2.87
C PRO A 171 -7.33 -29.20 1.33
N GLY A 172 -6.86 -30.29 0.73
CA GLY A 172 -6.83 -30.48 -0.73
C GLY A 172 -5.63 -29.83 -1.45
N TYR A 173 -4.80 -29.07 -0.71
CA TYR A 173 -3.57 -28.48 -1.26
C TYR A 173 -2.36 -29.02 -0.50
N PRO A 174 -1.75 -30.14 -0.92
CA PRO A 174 -0.60 -30.69 -0.20
C PRO A 174 0.58 -29.75 -0.21
N CYS A 175 1.30 -29.68 0.90
CA CYS A 175 2.53 -28.90 1.06
C CYS A 175 3.67 -29.86 1.36
N GLN A 176 4.65 -29.94 0.47
CA GLN A 176 5.92 -30.59 0.78
C GLN A 176 6.97 -29.53 1.12
N LYS A 177 7.54 -29.65 2.31
CA LYS A 177 8.70 -28.86 2.67
C LYS A 177 9.89 -29.32 1.83
N LEU A 178 10.47 -28.42 1.05
CA LEU A 178 11.71 -28.71 0.35
C LEU A 178 12.81 -28.94 1.40
N VAL A 179 13.35 -30.13 1.42
CA VAL A 179 14.53 -30.46 2.24
C VAL A 179 15.74 -30.44 1.31
N PRO A 180 16.81 -29.68 1.63
CA PRO A 180 18.04 -29.72 0.86
C PRO A 180 18.54 -31.16 0.79
N LYS A 181 18.88 -31.67 -0.40
CA LYS A 181 19.59 -32.94 -0.51
C LYS A 181 20.98 -32.74 0.11
N SER A 182 21.28 -33.51 1.14
CA SER A 182 22.66 -33.67 1.59
C SER A 182 23.46 -34.24 0.43
N GLY A 183 24.43 -33.48 -0.09
CA GLY A 183 25.42 -33.97 -1.07
C GLY A 183 26.33 -35.01 -0.45
#